data_709efa26c8349644f924df568a346fd7
#
_entry.id   709efa26c8349644f924df568a346fd7
#
_cell.length_a   1.000
_cell.length_b   1.000
_cell.length_c   1.000
_cell.angle_alpha   90.00
_cell.angle_beta   90.00
_cell.angle_gamma   90.00
#
_symmetry.space_group_name_H-M   'P 1'
#
loop_
_entity.id
_entity.type
_entity.pdbx_description
1 polymer ?
#
loop_
_entity_poly.entity_id
_entity_poly.type
_entity_poly.pdbx_seq_one_letter_code
_entity_poly.pdbx_strand_id
1 'polypeptide(L)'
;MNSVNGESMVGFGPKQAWLAVRNGVPADVRAALGLRDLGPVAWRAGIDLAYLTDDRVVLTPALEGAGGSRWLLLTGRWLWKADDWLSVAELSAELDTEVHRYASHRGLEQHEWERAAHGTLVRSFAYVGASAEVLRWTGDPDPAEAGLGLGTRPEHDEDVLVGESDVMRLAGLWSVDPSGLDGRPAPGPLRAAAPAHQVQE
;
A
#
# COMPACT_ATOMS: atom_id res chain seq x y z
N MET A 1 7.32 26.01 -23.58
CA MET A 1 7.21 24.56 -23.46
C MET A 1 8.40 24.08 -22.64
N ASN A 2 8.25 24.08 -21.30
CA ASN A 2 9.31 23.52 -20.45
C ASN A 2 9.15 22.00 -20.48
N SER A 3 10.12 21.33 -21.07
CA SER A 3 10.30 19.89 -20.98
C SER A 3 10.37 19.52 -19.51
N VAL A 4 9.44 18.68 -19.05
CA VAL A 4 9.55 17.95 -17.77
C VAL A 4 10.64 16.92 -18.00
N ASN A 5 11.90 17.36 -17.95
CA ASN A 5 13.05 16.48 -18.07
C ASN A 5 13.28 15.80 -16.72
N GLY A 6 12.94 14.50 -16.66
CA GLY A 6 13.77 13.56 -15.96
C GLY A 6 13.67 13.56 -14.44
N GLU A 7 12.49 13.80 -13.84
CA GLU A 7 12.36 13.45 -12.43
C GLU A 7 12.44 11.93 -12.26
N SER A 8 13.21 11.47 -11.26
CA SER A 8 13.26 10.06 -10.87
C SER A 8 12.27 9.77 -9.77
N MET A 9 11.69 8.58 -9.83
CA MET A 9 10.89 8.05 -8.73
C MET A 9 11.75 7.87 -7.48
N VAL A 10 11.11 7.95 -6.33
CA VAL A 10 11.71 7.65 -5.03
C VAL A 10 10.99 6.43 -4.46
N GLY A 11 11.75 5.40 -4.11
CA GLY A 11 11.23 4.20 -3.48
C GLY A 11 10.71 4.48 -2.07
N PHE A 12 9.72 3.68 -1.64
CA PHE A 12 9.14 3.73 -0.29
C PHE A 12 8.76 2.30 0.16
N GLY A 13 8.01 2.16 1.24
CA GLY A 13 7.50 0.88 1.75
C GLY A 13 8.02 0.55 3.14
N PRO A 14 9.34 0.53 3.41
CA PRO A 14 9.84 0.33 4.76
C PRO A 14 9.25 1.36 5.74
N LYS A 15 8.71 0.88 6.88
CA LYS A 15 8.02 1.70 7.89
C LYS A 15 6.84 2.51 7.33
N GLN A 16 6.17 1.99 6.31
CA GLN A 16 5.01 2.62 5.68
C GLN A 16 3.84 1.66 5.55
N ALA A 17 2.66 2.24 5.42
CA ALA A 17 1.46 1.58 4.93
C ALA A 17 1.09 2.17 3.57
N TRP A 18 0.59 1.33 2.67
CA TRP A 18 0.14 1.78 1.35
C TRP A 18 -0.99 0.92 0.81
N LEU A 19 -1.76 1.53 -0.08
CA LEU A 19 -2.74 0.86 -0.94
C LEU A 19 -2.17 0.72 -2.35
N ALA A 20 -2.54 -0.36 -3.02
CA ALA A 20 -2.36 -0.53 -4.46
C ALA A 20 -3.73 -0.78 -5.09
N VAL A 21 -4.14 0.08 -6.02
CA VAL A 21 -5.44 0.03 -6.68
C VAL A 21 -5.22 -0.29 -8.16
N ARG A 22 -5.76 -1.43 -8.60
CA ARG A 22 -5.62 -1.88 -9.99
C ARG A 22 -6.40 -0.96 -10.92
N ASN A 23 -5.73 -0.43 -11.96
CA ASN A 23 -6.29 0.54 -12.90
C ASN A 23 -6.93 1.77 -12.20
N GLY A 24 -6.44 2.11 -10.99
CA GLY A 24 -7.00 3.19 -10.18
C GLY A 24 -6.89 4.54 -10.87
N VAL A 25 -7.97 5.31 -10.79
CA VAL A 25 -8.02 6.71 -11.21
C VAL A 25 -7.81 7.60 -9.97
N PRO A 26 -6.81 8.49 -9.94
CA PRO A 26 -6.50 9.26 -8.73
C PRO A 26 -7.69 10.07 -8.17
N ALA A 27 -8.58 10.55 -9.01
CA ALA A 27 -9.76 11.29 -8.56
C ALA A 27 -10.76 10.40 -7.83
N ASP A 28 -11.02 9.20 -8.37
CA ASP A 28 -11.98 8.26 -7.82
C ASP A 28 -11.47 7.68 -6.49
N VAL A 29 -10.19 7.30 -6.44
CA VAL A 29 -9.56 6.81 -5.20
C VAL A 29 -9.59 7.87 -4.09
N ARG A 30 -9.34 9.15 -4.43
CA ARG A 30 -9.45 10.23 -3.44
C ARG A 30 -10.90 10.42 -2.97
N ALA A 31 -11.86 10.36 -3.89
CA ALA A 31 -13.28 10.50 -3.54
C ALA A 31 -13.74 9.38 -2.60
N ALA A 32 -13.44 8.12 -2.93
CA ALA A 32 -13.77 6.96 -2.12
C ALA A 32 -13.14 7.00 -0.71
N LEU A 33 -11.95 7.59 -0.58
CA LEU A 33 -11.26 7.75 0.71
C LEU A 33 -11.57 9.06 1.43
N GLY A 34 -12.46 9.91 0.90
CA GLY A 34 -12.78 11.22 1.50
C GLY A 34 -11.57 12.17 1.55
N LEU A 35 -10.69 12.13 0.55
CA LEU A 35 -9.46 12.91 0.51
C LEU A 35 -9.60 14.17 -0.34
N ARG A 36 -9.22 15.30 0.22
CA ARG A 36 -9.09 16.57 -0.48
C ARG A 36 -7.78 16.63 -1.25
N ASP A 37 -7.82 17.05 -2.50
CA ASP A 37 -6.67 17.25 -3.36
C ASP A 37 -5.84 18.46 -2.92
N LEU A 38 -4.53 18.29 -2.84
CA LEU A 38 -3.55 19.35 -2.54
C LEU A 38 -2.69 19.71 -3.77
N GLY A 39 -2.89 18.99 -4.89
CA GLY A 39 -2.17 19.25 -6.13
C GLY A 39 -0.95 18.38 -6.36
N PRO A 40 -0.26 18.61 -7.48
CA PRO A 40 0.93 17.84 -7.83
C PRO A 40 2.11 18.22 -6.93
N VAL A 41 2.97 17.24 -6.65
CA VAL A 41 4.19 17.40 -5.86
C VAL A 41 5.30 16.53 -6.45
N ALA A 42 6.53 17.01 -6.37
CA ALA A 42 7.71 16.27 -6.80
C ALA A 42 7.90 14.98 -5.97
N TRP A 43 8.44 13.92 -6.57
CA TRP A 43 8.59 12.61 -5.92
C TRP A 43 9.28 12.69 -4.58
N ARG A 44 10.47 13.30 -4.50
CA ARG A 44 11.20 13.42 -3.23
C ARG A 44 10.37 14.14 -2.16
N ALA A 45 9.85 15.30 -2.50
CA ALA A 45 9.07 16.10 -1.56
C ALA A 45 7.77 15.39 -1.13
N GLY A 46 7.11 14.67 -2.06
CA GLY A 46 5.89 13.92 -1.76
C GLY A 46 6.14 12.71 -0.86
N ILE A 47 7.19 11.94 -1.12
CA ILE A 47 7.54 10.82 -0.25
C ILE A 47 7.97 11.32 1.13
N ASP A 48 8.77 12.38 1.21
CA ASP A 48 9.14 13.01 2.50
C ASP A 48 7.88 13.49 3.25
N LEU A 49 6.91 14.11 2.55
CA LEU A 49 5.63 14.52 3.13
C LEU A 49 4.87 13.31 3.73
N ALA A 50 4.79 12.19 2.99
CA ALA A 50 4.11 10.99 3.42
C ALA A 50 4.78 10.33 4.65
N TYR A 51 6.10 10.46 4.80
CA TYR A 51 6.85 9.94 5.95
C TYR A 51 6.82 10.84 7.18
N LEU A 52 6.70 12.15 7.00
CA LEU A 52 6.91 13.14 8.06
C LEU A 52 5.61 13.68 8.66
N THR A 53 4.45 13.41 8.03
CA THR A 53 3.16 13.93 8.48
C THR A 53 2.16 12.80 8.75
N ASP A 54 1.25 12.99 9.69
CA ASP A 54 0.24 12.01 10.07
C ASP A 54 -1.08 12.18 9.31
N ASP A 55 -1.24 13.27 8.57
CA ASP A 55 -2.47 13.70 7.93
C ASP A 55 -2.29 13.98 6.43
N ARG A 56 -1.23 13.48 5.83
CA ARG A 56 -0.98 13.62 4.40
C ARG A 56 -0.72 12.24 3.78
N VAL A 57 -1.19 12.13 2.55
CA VAL A 57 -0.90 10.98 1.69
C VAL A 57 -0.47 11.47 0.32
N VAL A 58 0.21 10.62 -0.41
CA VAL A 58 0.55 10.86 -1.82
C VAL A 58 0.06 9.69 -2.67
N LEU A 59 -0.42 10.05 -3.86
CA LEU A 59 -0.83 9.11 -4.90
C LEU A 59 0.21 9.14 -6.02
N THR A 60 0.60 7.97 -6.51
CA THR A 60 1.44 7.85 -7.70
C THR A 60 0.62 8.07 -8.97
N PRO A 61 1.24 8.44 -10.08
CA PRO A 61 0.68 8.14 -11.38
C PRO A 61 0.52 6.62 -11.54
N ALA A 62 -0.21 6.18 -12.57
CA ALA A 62 -0.36 4.75 -12.84
C ALA A 62 1.00 4.12 -13.22
N LEU A 63 1.41 3.09 -12.48
CA LEU A 63 2.65 2.34 -12.63
C LEU A 63 2.37 0.98 -13.28
N GLU A 64 3.31 0.46 -14.05
CA GLU A 64 3.27 -0.93 -14.50
C GLU A 64 3.65 -1.86 -13.35
N GLY A 65 2.88 -2.92 -13.18
CA GLY A 65 3.10 -3.90 -12.11
C GLY A 65 2.82 -5.33 -12.56
N ALA A 66 2.54 -6.19 -11.59
CA ALA A 66 2.34 -7.61 -11.79
C ALA A 66 1.32 -7.92 -12.90
N GLY A 67 1.62 -8.93 -13.71
CA GLY A 67 0.75 -9.39 -14.79
C GLY A 67 0.53 -8.38 -15.92
N GLY A 68 1.40 -7.35 -16.06
CA GLY A 68 1.24 -6.28 -17.05
C GLY A 68 0.09 -5.33 -16.74
N SER A 69 -0.47 -5.39 -15.53
CA SER A 69 -1.54 -4.49 -15.08
C SER A 69 -0.96 -3.13 -14.65
N ARG A 70 -1.81 -2.12 -14.67
CA ARG A 70 -1.46 -0.79 -14.14
C ARG A 70 -2.00 -0.63 -12.74
N TRP A 71 -1.19 -0.03 -11.89
CA TRP A 71 -1.50 0.16 -10.48
C TRP A 71 -1.28 1.60 -10.05
N LEU A 72 -2.21 2.13 -9.29
CA LEU A 72 -2.03 3.36 -8.54
C LEU A 72 -1.65 3.00 -7.12
N LEU A 73 -0.55 3.58 -6.61
CA LEU A 73 -0.19 3.43 -5.20
C LEU A 73 -0.58 4.70 -4.43
N LEU A 74 -1.07 4.51 -3.20
CA LEU A 74 -1.34 5.59 -2.26
C LEU A 74 -0.61 5.27 -0.95
N THR A 75 0.24 6.17 -0.46
CA THR A 75 1.00 5.96 0.77
C THR A 75 1.00 7.17 1.68
N GLY A 76 1.15 6.91 2.97
CA GLY A 76 1.29 7.91 4.03
C GLY A 76 1.05 7.33 5.41
N ARG A 77 1.58 7.98 6.45
CA ARG A 77 1.42 7.54 7.84
C ARG A 77 -0.04 7.50 8.30
N TRP A 78 -0.91 8.27 7.67
CA TRP A 78 -2.34 8.25 7.88
C TRP A 78 -2.95 6.84 7.72
N LEU A 79 -2.42 6.02 6.82
CA LEU A 79 -2.87 4.64 6.59
C LEU A 79 -2.53 3.66 7.73
N TRP A 80 -1.65 4.01 8.66
CA TRP A 80 -1.37 3.18 9.84
C TRP A 80 -2.57 3.04 10.77
N LYS A 81 -3.48 4.02 10.77
CA LYS A 81 -4.73 3.99 11.53
C LYS A 81 -5.90 3.45 10.70
N ALA A 82 -5.59 2.83 9.56
CA ALA A 82 -6.62 2.42 8.59
C ALA A 82 -7.49 1.27 9.10
N ASP A 83 -6.97 0.42 9.99
CA ASP A 83 -7.74 -0.69 10.56
C ASP A 83 -9.00 -0.24 11.30
N ASP A 84 -9.04 0.99 11.80
CA ASP A 84 -10.17 1.55 12.53
C ASP A 84 -11.31 2.02 11.61
N TRP A 85 -11.04 2.28 10.33
CA TRP A 85 -12.00 2.94 9.45
C TRP A 85 -11.99 2.47 7.98
N LEU A 86 -10.97 1.75 7.51
CA LEU A 86 -10.82 1.31 6.12
C LEU A 86 -11.14 -0.17 5.97
N SER A 87 -12.18 -0.48 5.24
CA SER A 87 -12.44 -1.82 4.72
C SER A 87 -11.90 -1.93 3.28
N VAL A 88 -10.88 -2.75 3.06
CA VAL A 88 -10.33 -3.00 1.72
C VAL A 88 -11.39 -3.61 0.80
N ALA A 89 -12.31 -4.43 1.35
CA ALA A 89 -13.40 -5.00 0.59
C ALA A 89 -14.41 -3.93 0.13
N GLU A 90 -14.84 -3.04 1.04
CA GLU A 90 -15.76 -1.94 0.69
C GLU A 90 -15.13 -1.00 -0.34
N LEU A 91 -13.84 -0.64 -0.16
CA LEU A 91 -13.12 0.18 -1.12
C LEU A 91 -13.03 -0.50 -2.50
N SER A 92 -12.80 -1.81 -2.53
CA SER A 92 -12.76 -2.57 -3.79
C SER A 92 -14.12 -2.65 -4.47
N ALA A 93 -15.23 -2.66 -3.70
CA ALA A 93 -16.59 -2.59 -4.23
C ALA A 93 -16.89 -1.21 -4.81
N GLU A 94 -16.56 -0.15 -4.08
CA GLU A 94 -16.82 1.24 -4.50
C GLU A 94 -16.05 1.60 -5.79
N LEU A 95 -14.80 1.13 -5.89
CA LEU A 95 -13.96 1.35 -7.06
C LEU A 95 -14.16 0.32 -8.18
N ASP A 96 -14.98 -0.70 -7.96
CA ASP A 96 -15.23 -1.85 -8.86
C ASP A 96 -13.93 -2.47 -9.40
N THR A 97 -12.93 -2.65 -8.52
CA THR A 97 -11.63 -3.17 -8.92
C THR A 97 -10.94 -3.95 -7.80
N GLU A 98 -9.76 -4.46 -8.09
CA GLU A 98 -8.87 -5.10 -7.13
C GLU A 98 -8.11 -4.04 -6.35
N VAL A 99 -8.13 -4.17 -5.01
CA VAL A 99 -7.44 -3.29 -4.06
C VAL A 99 -6.61 -4.14 -3.11
N HIS A 100 -5.35 -3.76 -2.92
CA HIS A 100 -4.47 -4.34 -1.91
C HIS A 100 -4.09 -3.28 -0.89
N ARG A 101 -3.92 -3.71 0.35
CA ARG A 101 -3.30 -2.94 1.43
C ARG A 101 -2.07 -3.67 1.92
N TYR A 102 -1.03 -2.94 2.20
CA TYR A 102 0.20 -3.44 2.80
C TYR A 102 0.64 -2.50 3.92
N ALA A 103 1.28 -3.07 4.95
CA ALA A 103 1.94 -2.30 5.98
C ALA A 103 3.17 -3.04 6.49
N SER A 104 4.24 -2.30 6.78
CA SER A 104 5.45 -2.84 7.37
C SER A 104 6.05 -1.84 8.35
N HIS A 105 6.25 -2.27 9.61
CA HIS A 105 6.84 -1.44 10.66
C HIS A 105 7.98 -2.20 11.37
N ARG A 106 9.20 -1.98 10.91
CA ARG A 106 10.42 -2.64 11.41
C ARG A 106 10.60 -2.56 12.93
N GLY A 107 10.23 -1.45 13.56
CA GLY A 107 10.41 -1.26 14.99
C GLY A 107 9.47 -2.09 15.88
N LEU A 108 8.34 -2.51 15.33
CA LEU A 108 7.36 -3.38 15.99
C LEU A 108 7.37 -4.79 15.37
N GLU A 109 8.18 -5.00 14.33
CA GLU A 109 8.15 -6.22 13.49
C GLU A 109 6.73 -6.56 13.03
N GLN A 110 5.92 -5.53 12.78
CA GLN A 110 4.54 -5.67 12.32
C GLN A 110 4.50 -5.68 10.80
N HIS A 111 3.91 -6.73 10.25
CA HIS A 111 3.82 -6.95 8.81
C HIS A 111 2.40 -7.37 8.45
N GLU A 112 1.82 -6.70 7.45
CA GLU A 112 0.42 -6.89 7.08
C GLU A 112 0.24 -6.82 5.58
N TRP A 113 -0.72 -7.61 5.08
CA TRP A 113 -1.28 -7.45 3.73
C TRP A 113 -2.73 -7.88 3.67
N GLU A 114 -3.46 -7.22 2.80
CA GLU A 114 -4.83 -7.56 2.47
C GLU A 114 -5.02 -7.47 0.96
N ARG A 115 -5.92 -8.28 0.45
CA ARG A 115 -6.33 -8.30 -0.95
C ARG A 115 -7.83 -8.45 -1.03
N ALA A 116 -8.49 -7.56 -1.76
CA ALA A 116 -9.90 -7.64 -2.06
C ALA A 116 -10.15 -7.36 -3.55
N ALA A 117 -11.19 -7.95 -4.09
CA ALA A 117 -11.61 -7.75 -5.46
C ALA A 117 -13.12 -7.65 -5.56
N HIS A 118 -13.63 -6.60 -6.20
CA HIS A 118 -15.06 -6.36 -6.44
C HIS A 118 -15.93 -6.60 -5.19
N GLY A 119 -15.50 -6.06 -4.05
CA GLY A 119 -16.23 -6.17 -2.78
C GLY A 119 -15.97 -7.43 -1.97
N THR A 120 -15.17 -8.35 -2.46
CA THR A 120 -14.87 -9.60 -1.75
C THR A 120 -13.46 -9.57 -1.17
N LEU A 121 -13.32 -9.72 0.15
CA LEU A 121 -12.02 -9.92 0.80
C LEU A 121 -11.50 -11.33 0.43
N VAL A 122 -10.42 -11.36 -0.33
CA VAL A 122 -9.79 -12.61 -0.79
C VAL A 122 -8.79 -13.11 0.23
N ARG A 123 -7.98 -12.21 0.79
CA ARG A 123 -6.92 -12.54 1.73
C ARG A 123 -6.72 -11.40 2.73
N SER A 124 -6.49 -11.76 4.01
CA SER A 124 -5.99 -10.85 5.03
C SER A 124 -5.02 -11.59 5.95
N PHE A 125 -3.86 -11.01 6.15
CA PHE A 125 -2.81 -11.48 7.04
C PHE A 125 -2.23 -10.31 7.83
N ALA A 126 -2.01 -10.51 9.13
CA ALA A 126 -1.27 -9.58 9.97
C ALA A 126 -0.47 -10.36 11.03
N TYR A 127 0.78 -9.96 11.23
CA TYR A 127 1.73 -10.61 12.12
C TYR A 127 2.56 -9.57 12.87
N VAL A 128 2.82 -9.86 14.16
CA VAL A 128 3.72 -9.07 15.03
C VAL A 128 4.85 -9.98 15.49
N GLY A 129 6.05 -9.82 14.91
CA GLY A 129 7.22 -10.63 15.23
C GLY A 129 7.72 -10.45 16.66
N ALA A 130 7.62 -9.24 17.23
CA ALA A 130 8.02 -8.99 18.62
C ALA A 130 7.26 -9.83 19.65
N SER A 131 6.00 -10.21 19.38
CA SER A 131 5.19 -11.11 20.22
C SER A 131 5.04 -12.51 19.62
N ALA A 132 5.58 -12.75 18.42
CA ALA A 132 5.39 -13.95 17.63
C ALA A 132 3.90 -14.32 17.49
N GLU A 133 3.07 -13.33 17.14
CA GLU A 133 1.60 -13.45 17.12
C GLU A 133 1.04 -13.16 15.74
N VAL A 134 0.18 -14.06 15.23
CA VAL A 134 -0.62 -13.85 14.03
C VAL A 134 -1.96 -13.21 14.42
N LEU A 135 -2.11 -11.93 14.13
CA LEU A 135 -3.30 -11.15 14.47
C LEU A 135 -4.47 -11.44 13.52
N ARG A 136 -4.18 -11.70 12.24
CA ARG A 136 -5.18 -11.98 11.21
C ARG A 136 -4.70 -13.08 10.27
N TRP A 137 -5.60 -13.99 9.95
CA TRP A 137 -5.41 -15.01 8.92
C TRP A 137 -6.76 -15.35 8.29
N THR A 138 -7.11 -14.68 7.21
CA THR A 138 -8.36 -14.88 6.48
C THR A 138 -8.06 -15.25 5.02
N GLY A 139 -8.79 -16.20 4.49
CA GLY A 139 -8.57 -16.74 3.15
C GLY A 139 -7.36 -17.68 3.06
N ASP A 140 -7.26 -18.40 1.96
CA ASP A 140 -6.15 -19.31 1.70
C ASP A 140 -4.97 -18.53 1.08
N PRO A 141 -3.71 -18.84 1.50
CA PRO A 141 -2.53 -18.29 0.86
C PRO A 141 -2.46 -18.69 -0.63
N ASP A 142 -2.03 -17.77 -1.45
CA ASP A 142 -1.80 -18.04 -2.86
C ASP A 142 -0.34 -18.52 -3.14
N PRO A 143 0.00 -18.89 -4.40
CA PRO A 143 1.35 -19.34 -4.74
C PRO A 143 2.45 -18.30 -4.44
N ALA A 144 2.14 -16.99 -4.44
CA ALA A 144 3.12 -15.97 -4.10
C ALA A 144 3.46 -16.02 -2.61
N GLU A 145 2.47 -16.17 -1.72
CA GLU A 145 2.66 -16.35 -0.28
C GLU A 145 3.35 -17.68 0.02
N ALA A 146 3.00 -18.76 -0.68
CA ALA A 146 3.68 -20.05 -0.55
C ALA A 146 5.18 -19.94 -0.87
N GLY A 147 5.55 -19.13 -1.86
CA GLY A 147 6.94 -18.83 -2.20
C GLY A 147 7.69 -18.02 -1.12
N LEU A 148 6.98 -17.43 -0.16
CA LEU A 148 7.54 -16.78 1.04
C LEU A 148 7.56 -17.70 2.28
N GLY A 149 7.17 -18.97 2.14
CA GLY A 149 7.04 -19.90 3.26
C GLY A 149 5.69 -19.88 3.96
N LEU A 150 4.71 -19.15 3.43
CA LEU A 150 3.36 -19.02 4.01
C LEU A 150 2.29 -19.82 3.22
N GLY A 151 2.63 -21.01 2.75
CA GLY A 151 1.71 -21.85 1.97
C GLY A 151 0.51 -22.40 2.76
N THR A 152 0.64 -22.52 4.07
CA THR A 152 -0.42 -22.97 4.99
C THR A 152 -0.27 -22.24 6.32
N ARG A 153 -1.37 -22.11 7.07
CA ARG A 153 -1.28 -21.61 8.46
C ARG A 153 -0.50 -22.63 9.30
N PRO A 154 0.60 -22.23 9.97
CA PRO A 154 1.32 -23.11 10.88
C PRO A 154 0.46 -23.46 12.10
N GLU A 155 0.81 -24.55 12.80
CA GLU A 155 0.13 -24.94 14.05
C GLU A 155 0.39 -23.93 15.18
N HIS A 156 1.56 -23.31 15.18
CA HIS A 156 1.98 -22.32 16.18
C HIS A 156 2.36 -21.02 15.48
N ASP A 157 1.88 -19.91 15.99
CA ASP A 157 2.13 -18.58 15.42
C ASP A 157 3.63 -18.22 15.45
N GLU A 158 4.39 -18.74 16.41
CA GLU A 158 5.85 -18.57 16.52
C GLU A 158 6.65 -19.21 15.37
N ASP A 159 6.03 -20.10 14.59
CA ASP A 159 6.63 -20.67 13.38
C ASP A 159 6.51 -19.72 12.17
N VAL A 160 5.77 -18.62 12.30
CA VAL A 160 5.67 -17.61 11.25
C VAL A 160 6.93 -16.74 11.26
N LEU A 161 7.66 -16.75 10.14
CA LEU A 161 8.86 -15.93 9.95
C LEU A 161 8.66 -15.01 8.76
N VAL A 162 8.15 -13.82 9.02
CA VAL A 162 7.89 -12.80 8.00
C VAL A 162 8.64 -11.53 8.34
N GLY A 163 9.30 -10.97 7.36
CA GLY A 163 10.01 -9.70 7.47
C GLY A 163 9.56 -8.65 6.47
N GLU A 164 10.09 -7.45 6.61
CA GLU A 164 9.82 -6.31 5.73
C GLU A 164 10.07 -6.64 4.26
N SER A 165 11.15 -7.39 3.96
CA SER A 165 11.48 -7.81 2.60
C SER A 165 10.43 -8.72 1.97
N ASP A 166 9.73 -9.50 2.78
CA ASP A 166 8.68 -10.40 2.29
C ASP A 166 7.44 -9.63 1.88
N VAL A 167 7.09 -8.58 2.64
CA VAL A 167 6.00 -7.65 2.26
C VAL A 167 6.31 -6.96 0.94
N MET A 168 7.56 -6.50 0.72
CA MET A 168 7.98 -5.86 -0.54
C MET A 168 7.92 -6.85 -1.72
N ARG A 169 8.45 -8.07 -1.51
CA ARG A 169 8.40 -9.13 -2.52
C ARG A 169 6.97 -9.51 -2.89
N LEU A 170 6.10 -9.67 -1.90
CA LEU A 170 4.69 -9.99 -2.12
C LEU A 170 3.99 -8.86 -2.88
N ALA A 171 4.23 -7.60 -2.49
CA ALA A 171 3.71 -6.45 -3.20
C ALA A 171 4.13 -6.44 -4.67
N GLY A 172 5.39 -6.80 -4.97
CA GLY A 172 5.88 -6.93 -6.34
C GLY A 172 5.22 -8.06 -7.13
N LEU A 173 4.90 -9.18 -6.47
CA LEU A 173 4.23 -10.32 -7.11
C LEU A 173 2.74 -10.07 -7.34
N TRP A 174 2.08 -9.31 -6.48
CA TRP A 174 0.65 -9.03 -6.58
C TRP A 174 0.33 -7.71 -7.31
N SER A 175 1.18 -6.70 -7.16
CA SER A 175 0.96 -5.36 -7.71
C SER A 175 2.28 -4.69 -8.11
N VAL A 176 2.86 -3.88 -7.23
CA VAL A 176 4.12 -3.15 -7.43
C VAL A 176 4.94 -3.19 -6.15
N ASP A 177 6.19 -3.59 -6.22
CA ASP A 177 7.15 -3.36 -5.14
C ASP A 177 7.55 -1.87 -5.11
N PRO A 178 7.10 -1.11 -4.09
CA PRO A 178 7.39 0.31 -4.05
C PRO A 178 8.87 0.62 -3.76
N SER A 179 9.63 -0.31 -3.17
CA SER A 179 11.07 -0.13 -2.93
C SER A 179 11.87 -0.19 -4.22
N GLY A 180 11.41 -0.95 -5.21
CA GLY A 180 12.01 -1.08 -6.53
C GLY A 180 11.78 0.11 -7.47
N LEU A 181 11.07 1.15 -7.04
CA LEU A 181 10.83 2.35 -7.85
C LEU A 181 12.03 3.30 -7.86
N ASP A 182 12.90 3.23 -6.86
CA ASP A 182 13.98 4.19 -6.65
C ASP A 182 14.89 4.37 -7.87
N GLY A 183 15.12 5.61 -8.26
CA GLY A 183 15.98 5.97 -9.37
C GLY A 183 15.38 5.74 -10.77
N ARG A 184 14.22 5.10 -10.91
CA ARG A 184 13.57 4.89 -12.22
C ARG A 184 12.94 6.18 -12.72
N PRO A 185 12.85 6.41 -14.05
CA PRO A 185 12.17 7.57 -14.61
C PRO A 185 10.72 7.65 -14.15
N ALA A 186 10.31 8.82 -13.65
CA ALA A 186 8.94 9.04 -13.21
C ALA A 186 8.00 9.24 -14.41
N PRO A 187 6.85 8.53 -14.47
CA PRO A 187 5.86 8.73 -15.54
C PRO A 187 5.06 10.04 -15.37
N GLY A 188 5.22 10.73 -14.25
CA GLY A 188 4.60 11.99 -13.88
C GLY A 188 4.83 12.31 -12.42
N PRO A 189 4.39 13.49 -11.92
CA PRO A 189 4.51 13.86 -10.52
C PRO A 189 3.60 13.02 -9.63
N LEU A 190 3.92 12.94 -8.34
CA LEU A 190 2.99 12.50 -7.31
C LEU A 190 1.85 13.52 -7.15
N ARG A 191 0.76 13.08 -6.53
CA ARG A 191 -0.34 13.95 -6.14
C ARG A 191 -0.54 13.90 -4.63
N ALA A 192 -0.38 15.02 -3.95
CA ALA A 192 -0.61 15.11 -2.52
C ALA A 192 -2.11 15.25 -2.21
N ALA A 193 -2.54 14.65 -1.11
CA ALA A 193 -3.91 14.76 -0.62
C ALA A 193 -3.94 14.71 0.92
N ALA A 194 -5.05 15.14 1.50
CA ALA A 194 -5.30 15.13 2.93
C ALA A 194 -6.76 14.72 3.22
N PRO A 195 -7.07 14.12 4.38
CA PRO A 195 -8.45 13.92 4.83
C PRO A 195 -9.26 15.22 4.71
N ALA A 196 -10.48 15.11 4.18
CA ALA A 196 -11.35 16.28 3.97
C ALA A 196 -11.82 16.89 5.29
N HIS A 197 -11.94 16.06 6.36
CA HIS A 197 -12.31 16.48 7.70
C HIS A 197 -11.17 16.15 8.66
N GLN A 198 -10.43 17.15 9.10
CA GLN A 198 -9.78 17.08 10.40
C GLN A 198 -10.87 17.41 11.43
N VAL A 199 -11.27 16.41 12.21
CA VAL A 199 -11.99 16.71 13.44
C VAL A 199 -11.00 17.49 14.29
N GLN A 200 -11.23 18.80 14.44
CA GLN A 200 -10.56 19.59 15.45
C GLN A 200 -11.07 19.06 16.80
N GLU A 201 -10.22 18.36 17.53
CA GLU A 201 -10.35 18.24 18.98
C GLU A 201 -9.89 19.52 19.66
#